data_09c7de7faa0e12cbd138d3b3a421534d
#
_entry.id   09c7de7faa0e12cbd138d3b3a421534d
#
_cell.length_a   1.000
_cell.length_b   1.000
_cell.length_c   1.000
_cell.angle_alpha   90.00
_cell.angle_beta   90.00
_cell.angle_gamma   90.00
#
_symmetry.space_group_name_H-M   'P 1'
#
loop_
_entity.id
_entity.type
_entity.pdbx_description
1 polymer ?
#
loop_
_entity_poly.entity_id
_entity_poly.type
_entity_poly.pdbx_seq_one_letter_code
_entity_poly.pdbx_strand_id
1 'polypeptide(L)'
;MPTIPYIVAATPRSGSTLLCDALERTGVAGVPREAFEVRVDTGLRPQARDYFAGLDDPGLGGLLPERRTDGVHPSGGLPAVLAEGTTPNGVFGTKVMWGHLPTLFHVIGADGGVAAVERALPGLRWVRIRRADRARQAISLWRAIQSGNWRAGEAGGGEPVYCGPAIDHLLARLAVHDARWDAFLATAATPPLELVYEDVAADLEGAVRAVLAHLGVDAPPALAVTAGLERQADERTEAWLERYVQERSA
;
A
#
# COMPACT_ATOMS: atom_id res chain seq x y z
N MET A 1 19.82 6.04 14.32
CA MET A 1 18.48 6.57 13.94
C MET A 1 18.61 7.25 12.58
N PRO A 2 17.66 7.09 11.67
CA PRO A 2 17.64 7.84 10.41
C PRO A 2 17.51 9.34 10.69
N THR A 3 18.05 10.17 9.80
CA THR A 3 17.94 11.62 9.89
C THR A 3 16.65 12.15 9.27
N ILE A 4 16.12 11.46 8.27
CA ILE A 4 14.89 11.83 7.55
C ILE A 4 14.01 10.60 7.40
N PRO A 5 13.15 10.29 8.38
CA PRO A 5 12.17 9.21 8.23
C PRO A 5 10.93 9.68 7.48
N TYR A 6 10.38 8.80 6.62
CA TYR A 6 9.06 9.01 6.04
C TYR A 6 8.26 7.71 5.90
N ILE A 7 6.93 7.86 5.87
CA ILE A 7 5.99 6.77 5.66
C ILE A 7 5.08 7.10 4.47
N VAL A 8 5.00 6.16 3.53
CA VAL A 8 3.99 6.18 2.47
C VAL A 8 2.73 5.50 3.00
N ALA A 9 1.75 6.30 3.38
CA ALA A 9 0.43 5.85 3.85
C ALA A 9 -0.46 5.52 2.65
N ALA A 10 -0.93 4.27 2.57
CA ALA A 10 -1.61 3.77 1.38
C ALA A 10 -2.76 2.81 1.71
N THR A 11 -3.58 2.55 0.71
CA THR A 11 -4.51 1.43 0.66
C THR A 11 -4.08 0.46 -0.46
N PRO A 12 -4.45 -0.82 -0.38
CA PRO A 12 -4.07 -1.79 -1.41
C PRO A 12 -4.49 -1.32 -2.82
N ARG A 13 -3.63 -1.55 -3.80
CA ARG A 13 -3.85 -1.22 -5.22
C ARG A 13 -4.01 0.28 -5.51
N SER A 14 -3.53 1.16 -4.65
CA SER A 14 -3.49 2.62 -4.85
C SER A 14 -2.32 3.12 -5.71
N GLY A 15 -1.51 2.23 -6.30
CA GLY A 15 -0.30 2.61 -7.04
C GLY A 15 0.93 2.87 -6.16
N SER A 16 0.83 2.65 -4.86
CA SER A 16 1.92 2.87 -3.91
C SER A 16 3.18 2.06 -4.23
N THR A 17 3.05 0.87 -4.80
CA THR A 17 4.21 0.05 -5.22
C THR A 17 4.96 0.73 -6.37
N LEU A 18 4.26 1.29 -7.37
CA LEU A 18 4.87 2.04 -8.46
C LEU A 18 5.71 3.21 -7.93
N LEU A 19 5.13 4.02 -7.04
CA LEU A 19 5.82 5.14 -6.41
C LEU A 19 7.02 4.68 -5.58
N CYS A 20 6.84 3.67 -4.72
CA CYS A 20 7.90 3.19 -3.82
C CYS A 20 9.08 2.57 -4.59
N ASP A 21 8.82 1.78 -5.63
CA ASP A 21 9.87 1.21 -6.47
C ASP A 21 10.63 2.31 -7.22
N ALA A 22 9.95 3.37 -7.66
CA ALA A 22 10.60 4.54 -8.27
C ALA A 22 11.47 5.30 -7.27
N LEU A 23 10.99 5.52 -6.05
CA LEU A 23 11.75 6.15 -4.96
C LEU A 23 12.99 5.33 -4.58
N GLU A 24 12.85 4.01 -4.42
CA GLU A 24 13.97 3.10 -4.12
C GLU A 24 15.08 3.19 -5.18
N ARG A 25 14.70 3.27 -6.46
CA ARG A 25 15.65 3.37 -7.58
C ARG A 25 16.45 4.68 -7.61
N THR A 26 15.99 5.72 -6.95
CA THR A 26 16.76 6.96 -6.82
C THR A 26 18.05 6.76 -6.01
N GLY A 27 18.11 5.74 -5.15
CA GLY A 27 19.22 5.48 -4.22
C GLY A 27 19.35 6.50 -3.09
N VAL A 28 18.50 7.53 -3.05
CA VAL A 28 18.55 8.61 -2.04
C VAL A 28 17.27 8.75 -1.21
N ALA A 29 16.22 8.01 -1.56
CA ALA A 29 14.90 8.12 -0.94
C ALA A 29 14.59 6.98 0.04
N GLY A 30 15.57 6.32 0.64
CA GLY A 30 15.30 5.15 1.46
C GLY A 30 14.87 3.94 0.63
N VAL A 31 14.40 2.89 1.33
CA VAL A 31 13.89 1.66 0.71
C VAL A 31 12.44 1.44 1.20
N PRO A 32 11.45 2.12 0.60
CA PRO A 32 10.09 2.19 1.13
C PRO A 32 9.27 0.91 0.84
N ARG A 33 9.67 -0.21 1.44
CA ARG A 33 8.97 -1.50 1.36
C ARG A 33 7.92 -1.63 2.46
N GLU A 34 7.09 -2.67 2.38
CA GLU A 34 6.06 -2.99 3.38
C GLU A 34 6.65 -3.69 4.61
N ALA A 35 7.57 -3.02 5.31
CA ALA A 35 8.28 -3.58 6.46
C ALA A 35 7.36 -3.98 7.64
N PHE A 36 6.15 -3.43 7.69
CA PHE A 36 5.12 -3.74 8.69
C PHE A 36 3.99 -4.61 8.12
N GLU A 37 4.21 -5.17 6.93
CA GLU A 37 3.30 -6.19 6.42
C GLU A 37 3.27 -7.36 7.39
N VAL A 38 2.10 -7.77 7.68
CA VAL A 38 1.73 -8.61 8.79
C VAL A 38 2.41 -9.95 8.86
N ARG A 39 2.53 -10.41 10.08
CA ARG A 39 3.30 -11.54 10.49
C ARG A 39 2.47 -12.56 11.22
N VAL A 40 2.81 -13.82 11.01
CA VAL A 40 2.08 -14.97 11.58
C VAL A 40 2.13 -14.98 13.12
N ASP A 41 3.22 -14.54 13.73
CA ASP A 41 3.42 -14.53 15.19
C ASP A 41 2.56 -13.52 15.94
N THR A 42 2.16 -12.41 15.29
CA THR A 42 1.29 -11.41 15.91
C THR A 42 -0.19 -11.74 15.78
N GLY A 43 -0.55 -12.77 15.00
CA GLY A 43 -1.94 -13.08 14.67
C GLY A 43 -2.67 -12.00 13.85
N LEU A 44 -1.96 -10.96 13.43
CA LEU A 44 -2.53 -9.76 12.78
C LEU A 44 -2.54 -9.84 11.27
N ARG A 45 -2.09 -10.93 10.66
CA ARG A 45 -1.96 -11.08 9.21
C ARG A 45 -3.30 -11.02 8.51
N PRO A 46 -3.57 -10.02 7.64
CA PRO A 46 -4.72 -10.05 6.77
C PRO A 46 -4.56 -11.20 5.79
N GLN A 47 -5.46 -12.16 5.88
CA GLN A 47 -5.60 -13.22 4.89
C GLN A 47 -6.61 -12.79 3.83
N ALA A 48 -6.61 -13.44 2.69
CA ALA A 48 -7.61 -13.19 1.66
C ALA A 48 -9.05 -13.23 2.25
N ARG A 49 -9.32 -14.20 3.12
CA ARG A 49 -10.61 -14.36 3.80
C ARG A 49 -10.91 -13.22 4.79
N ASP A 50 -9.91 -12.62 5.41
CA ASP A 50 -10.07 -11.52 6.38
C ASP A 50 -10.54 -10.22 5.70
N TYR A 51 -10.29 -10.07 4.38
CA TYR A 51 -10.86 -8.98 3.60
C TYR A 51 -12.39 -9.05 3.54
N PHE A 52 -12.97 -10.23 3.69
CA PHE A 52 -14.40 -10.50 3.58
C PHE A 52 -15.05 -10.83 4.93
N ALA A 53 -14.39 -10.54 6.04
CA ALA A 53 -14.99 -10.69 7.36
C ALA A 53 -16.26 -9.84 7.47
N GLY A 54 -17.38 -10.49 7.83
CA GLY A 54 -18.69 -9.85 7.92
C GLY A 54 -19.51 -9.85 6.62
N LEU A 55 -19.01 -10.40 5.52
CA LEU A 55 -19.79 -10.67 4.31
C LEU A 55 -20.19 -12.15 4.29
N ASP A 56 -21.47 -12.41 4.50
CA ASP A 56 -22.06 -13.75 4.43
C ASP A 56 -22.54 -14.03 2.98
N ASP A 57 -21.61 -14.51 2.17
CA ASP A 57 -21.90 -14.94 0.79
C ASP A 57 -21.32 -16.36 0.58
N PRO A 58 -22.18 -17.39 0.49
CA PRO A 58 -21.75 -18.78 0.29
C PRO A 58 -20.90 -18.99 -0.96
N GLY A 59 -21.11 -18.18 -2.01
CA GLY A 59 -20.37 -18.26 -3.26
C GLY A 59 -18.90 -17.84 -3.11
N LEU A 60 -18.60 -16.95 -2.19
CA LEU A 60 -17.23 -16.45 -1.98
C LEU A 60 -16.27 -17.53 -1.44
N GLY A 61 -16.77 -18.48 -0.65
CA GLY A 61 -15.94 -19.50 -0.02
C GLY A 61 -15.10 -20.31 -1.00
N GLY A 62 -15.65 -20.59 -2.18
CA GLY A 62 -14.98 -21.31 -3.27
C GLY A 62 -14.07 -20.45 -4.14
N LEU A 63 -14.19 -19.13 -4.07
CA LEU A 63 -13.41 -18.18 -4.86
C LEU A 63 -12.18 -17.63 -4.13
N LEU A 64 -12.08 -17.86 -2.81
CA LEU A 64 -10.99 -17.38 -1.99
C LEU A 64 -9.90 -18.44 -1.85
N PRO A 65 -8.61 -18.07 -1.96
CA PRO A 65 -7.52 -19.00 -1.73
C PRO A 65 -7.55 -19.53 -0.29
N GLU A 66 -6.90 -20.67 -0.09
CA GLU A 66 -6.69 -21.21 1.24
C GLU A 66 -5.89 -20.25 2.13
N ARG A 67 -6.07 -20.39 3.45
CA ARG A 67 -5.34 -19.57 4.41
C ARG A 67 -3.86 -19.91 4.37
N ARG A 68 -3.03 -18.90 4.14
CA ARG A 68 -1.58 -19.10 4.19
C ARG A 68 -1.11 -19.26 5.63
N THR A 69 -0.23 -20.21 5.85
CA THR A 69 0.41 -20.46 7.16
C THR A 69 1.89 -20.03 7.17
N ASP A 70 2.46 -19.81 5.99
CA ASP A 70 3.82 -19.30 5.82
C ASP A 70 3.85 -17.78 6.02
N GLY A 71 4.62 -17.34 6.96
CA GLY A 71 4.83 -15.91 7.19
C GLY A 71 6.29 -15.65 7.53
N VAL A 72 6.89 -14.65 6.90
CA VAL A 72 8.25 -14.20 7.21
C VAL A 72 8.18 -12.99 8.13
N HIS A 73 8.97 -13.03 9.19
CA HIS A 73 9.12 -11.92 10.14
C HIS A 73 10.39 -11.15 9.87
N PRO A 74 10.44 -9.82 10.00
CA PRO A 74 11.67 -9.20 10.42
C PRO A 74 11.94 -9.62 11.89
N SER A 75 12.88 -10.52 12.09
CA SER A 75 13.53 -10.69 13.37
C SER A 75 14.30 -9.41 13.67
N GLY A 76 14.12 -8.81 14.85
CA GLY A 76 14.91 -7.65 15.27
C GLY A 76 14.15 -6.34 15.50
N GLY A 77 12.81 -6.32 15.33
CA GLY A 77 11.97 -5.17 15.67
C GLY A 77 12.30 -3.90 14.87
N LEU A 78 12.01 -2.73 15.46
CA LEU A 78 12.23 -1.43 14.83
C LEU A 78 13.68 -1.20 14.36
N PRO A 79 14.74 -1.56 15.11
CA PRO A 79 16.11 -1.35 14.64
C PRO A 79 16.43 -2.06 13.31
N ALA A 80 15.95 -3.30 13.12
CA ALA A 80 16.16 -4.02 11.87
C ALA A 80 15.39 -3.37 10.71
N VAL A 81 14.14 -2.99 10.93
CA VAL A 81 13.34 -2.27 9.93
C VAL A 81 14.02 -0.97 9.51
N LEU A 82 14.56 -0.21 10.46
CA LEU A 82 15.29 1.02 10.16
C LEU A 82 16.56 0.75 9.37
N ALA A 83 17.31 -0.29 9.73
CA ALA A 83 18.55 -0.64 9.02
C ALA A 83 18.29 -1.03 7.57
N GLU A 84 17.24 -1.81 7.31
CA GLU A 84 16.87 -2.27 5.97
C GLU A 84 16.25 -1.16 5.10
N GLY A 85 15.53 -0.22 5.72
CA GLY A 85 14.80 0.85 5.02
C GLY A 85 15.61 2.13 4.80
N THR A 86 16.86 2.24 5.32
CA THR A 86 17.63 3.49 5.31
C THR A 86 18.74 3.46 4.26
N THR A 87 18.78 4.48 3.39
CA THR A 87 19.87 4.71 2.44
C THR A 87 21.07 5.41 3.10
N PRO A 88 22.30 5.36 2.50
CA PRO A 88 23.52 5.93 3.10
C PRO A 88 23.44 7.41 3.47
N ASN A 89 22.57 8.19 2.82
CA ASN A 89 22.33 9.61 3.15
C ASN A 89 21.41 9.81 4.37
N GLY A 90 21.02 8.71 5.06
CA GLY A 90 20.22 8.76 6.29
C GLY A 90 18.71 8.86 6.07
N VAL A 91 18.23 8.73 4.84
CA VAL A 91 16.78 8.70 4.55
C VAL A 91 16.23 7.31 4.79
N PHE A 92 15.26 7.19 5.69
CA PHE A 92 14.49 5.99 5.93
C PHE A 92 13.11 6.10 5.27
N GLY A 93 12.73 5.09 4.48
CA GLY A 93 11.41 4.99 3.86
C GLY A 93 10.73 3.67 4.20
N THR A 94 9.42 3.73 4.46
CA THR A 94 8.57 2.53 4.54
C THR A 94 7.18 2.81 3.99
N LYS A 95 6.52 1.77 3.48
CA LYS A 95 5.13 1.81 3.03
C LYS A 95 4.25 1.10 4.04
N VAL A 96 3.16 1.75 4.44
CA VAL A 96 2.22 1.20 5.43
C VAL A 96 0.81 1.24 4.86
N MET A 97 0.17 0.08 4.75
CA MET A 97 -1.26 -0.03 4.49
C MET A 97 -2.05 0.18 5.78
N TRP A 98 -3.31 0.64 5.69
CA TRP A 98 -4.12 0.81 6.91
C TRP A 98 -4.14 -0.46 7.79
N GLY A 99 -4.26 -1.62 7.17
CA GLY A 99 -4.25 -2.90 7.87
C GLY A 99 -2.92 -3.29 8.52
N HIS A 100 -1.82 -2.58 8.23
CA HIS A 100 -0.49 -2.83 8.83
C HIS A 100 -0.23 -1.98 10.08
N LEU A 101 -1.08 -0.98 10.38
CA LEU A 101 -0.91 -0.12 11.55
C LEU A 101 -0.83 -0.89 12.87
N PRO A 102 -1.63 -1.94 13.14
CA PRO A 102 -1.49 -2.72 14.36
C PRO A 102 -0.08 -3.33 14.52
N THR A 103 0.51 -3.81 13.43
CA THR A 103 1.89 -4.34 13.45
C THR A 103 2.90 -3.22 13.69
N LEU A 104 2.74 -2.06 13.06
CA LEU A 104 3.57 -0.88 13.32
C LEU A 104 3.52 -0.51 14.80
N PHE A 105 2.32 -0.38 15.39
CA PHE A 105 2.17 -0.04 16.80
C PHE A 105 2.81 -1.08 17.72
N HIS A 106 2.63 -2.37 17.42
CA HIS A 106 3.29 -3.45 18.15
C HIS A 106 4.83 -3.32 18.11
N VAL A 107 5.39 -3.07 16.93
CA VAL A 107 6.85 -2.95 16.73
C VAL A 107 7.44 -1.73 17.45
N ILE A 108 6.70 -0.62 17.54
CA ILE A 108 7.15 0.58 18.27
C ILE A 108 6.77 0.58 19.75
N GLY A 109 6.07 -0.45 20.23
CA GLY A 109 5.63 -0.57 21.63
C GLY A 109 4.58 0.47 22.03
N ALA A 110 3.60 0.75 21.14
CA ALA A 110 2.57 1.75 21.34
C ALA A 110 1.15 1.19 21.14
N ASP A 111 0.17 1.80 21.80
CA ASP A 111 -1.24 1.40 21.71
C ASP A 111 -1.98 2.04 20.53
N GLY A 112 -1.38 3.04 19.86
CA GLY A 112 -1.97 3.70 18.69
C GLY A 112 -1.66 5.18 18.56
N GLY A 113 -2.27 5.79 17.52
CA GLY A 113 -2.22 7.24 17.26
C GLY A 113 -0.98 7.70 16.48
N VAL A 114 -1.17 8.77 15.68
CA VAL A 114 -0.10 9.34 14.86
C VAL A 114 1.06 9.86 15.70
N ALA A 115 0.78 10.51 16.82
CA ALA A 115 1.80 11.04 17.72
C ALA A 115 2.73 9.96 18.31
N ALA A 116 2.27 8.71 18.46
CA ALA A 116 3.11 7.61 18.90
C ALA A 116 4.13 7.22 17.83
N VAL A 117 3.70 7.21 16.56
CA VAL A 117 4.59 6.94 15.42
C VAL A 117 5.63 8.06 15.27
N GLU A 118 5.19 9.32 15.38
CA GLU A 118 6.08 10.50 15.29
C GLU A 118 7.09 10.57 16.45
N ARG A 119 6.74 10.09 17.63
CA ARG A 119 7.70 9.95 18.74
C ARG A 119 8.72 8.85 18.50
N ALA A 120 8.29 7.73 17.90
CA ALA A 120 9.19 6.63 17.55
C ALA A 120 10.13 6.98 16.38
N LEU A 121 9.69 7.87 15.49
CA LEU A 121 10.41 8.35 14.31
C LEU A 121 10.45 9.89 14.29
N PRO A 122 11.33 10.53 15.10
CA PRO A 122 11.41 11.98 15.18
C PRO A 122 11.70 12.61 13.81
N GLY A 123 10.93 13.67 13.47
CA GLY A 123 11.03 14.33 12.17
C GLY A 123 10.30 13.60 11.04
N LEU A 124 9.45 12.63 11.38
CA LEU A 124 8.66 11.86 10.40
C LEU A 124 7.90 12.77 9.43
N ARG A 125 8.00 12.43 8.14
CA ARG A 125 7.21 13.01 7.06
C ARG A 125 6.21 11.98 6.54
N TRP A 126 5.00 12.42 6.25
CA TRP A 126 3.94 11.57 5.71
C TRP A 126 3.76 11.85 4.22
N VAL A 127 3.69 10.78 3.43
CA VAL A 127 3.27 10.81 2.02
C VAL A 127 1.99 9.98 1.92
N ARG A 128 0.90 10.56 1.49
CA ARG A 128 -0.38 9.88 1.33
C ARG A 128 -0.66 9.66 -0.16
N ILE A 129 -0.81 8.41 -0.58
CA ILE A 129 -1.21 8.09 -1.95
C ILE A 129 -2.59 7.46 -1.99
N ARG A 130 -3.45 7.99 -2.85
CA ARG A 130 -4.82 7.51 -3.10
C ARG A 130 -5.00 7.16 -4.57
N ARG A 131 -6.07 6.43 -4.86
CA ARG A 131 -6.52 6.17 -6.22
C ARG A 131 -7.90 6.79 -6.40
N ALA A 132 -8.09 7.62 -7.44
CA ALA A 132 -9.36 8.27 -7.74
C ALA A 132 -10.38 7.26 -8.28
N ASP A 133 -9.95 6.37 -9.18
CA ASP A 133 -10.79 5.30 -9.73
C ASP A 133 -10.95 4.14 -8.75
N ARG A 134 -11.96 4.26 -7.88
CA ARG A 134 -12.25 3.31 -6.81
C ARG A 134 -12.73 1.95 -7.34
N ALA A 135 -13.51 1.96 -8.41
CA ALA A 135 -14.01 0.72 -9.00
C ALA A 135 -12.86 -0.12 -9.57
N ARG A 136 -11.98 0.50 -10.36
CA ARG A 136 -10.76 -0.16 -10.83
C ARG A 136 -9.85 -0.61 -9.69
N GLN A 137 -9.76 0.17 -8.61
CA GLN A 137 -9.00 -0.24 -7.43
C GLN A 137 -9.56 -1.51 -6.79
N ALA A 138 -10.87 -1.59 -6.57
CA ALA A 138 -11.55 -2.73 -5.98
C ALA A 138 -11.45 -3.98 -6.87
N ILE A 139 -11.64 -3.82 -8.18
CA ILE A 139 -11.48 -4.91 -9.17
C ILE A 139 -10.04 -5.43 -9.16
N SER A 140 -9.04 -4.54 -9.17
CA SER A 140 -7.63 -4.92 -9.11
C SER A 140 -7.30 -5.65 -7.80
N LEU A 141 -7.90 -5.23 -6.68
CA LEU A 141 -7.73 -5.89 -5.39
C LEU A 141 -8.37 -7.28 -5.39
N TRP A 142 -9.60 -7.41 -5.90
CA TRP A 142 -10.29 -8.69 -6.01
C TRP A 142 -9.50 -9.71 -6.83
N ARG A 143 -8.95 -9.28 -7.96
CA ARG A 143 -8.07 -10.11 -8.80
C ARG A 143 -6.81 -10.55 -8.07
N ALA A 144 -6.13 -9.61 -7.38
CA ALA A 144 -4.91 -9.91 -6.64
C ALA A 144 -5.15 -10.89 -5.48
N ILE A 145 -6.29 -10.77 -4.79
CA ILE A 145 -6.68 -11.69 -3.70
C ILE A 145 -6.84 -13.12 -4.22
N GLN A 146 -7.48 -13.30 -5.37
CA GLN A 146 -7.72 -14.63 -5.95
C GLN A 146 -6.45 -15.25 -6.53
N SER A 147 -5.68 -14.49 -7.31
CA SER A 147 -4.52 -14.99 -8.02
C SER A 147 -3.25 -15.06 -7.15
N GLY A 148 -3.21 -14.32 -6.04
CA GLY A 148 -1.97 -14.12 -5.29
C GLY A 148 -0.96 -13.19 -5.97
N ASN A 149 -1.28 -12.61 -7.14
CA ASN A 149 -0.39 -11.73 -7.90
C ASN A 149 -0.52 -10.28 -7.42
N TRP A 150 0.39 -9.88 -6.56
CA TRP A 150 0.41 -8.53 -6.00
C TRP A 150 1.25 -7.56 -6.83
N ARG A 151 2.21 -8.08 -7.62
CA ARG A 151 3.09 -7.32 -8.51
C ARG A 151 2.94 -7.78 -9.96
N ALA A 152 3.26 -6.90 -10.91
CA ALA A 152 3.33 -7.25 -12.31
C ALA A 152 4.44 -8.30 -12.55
N GLY A 153 4.17 -9.31 -13.40
CA GLY A 153 5.12 -10.36 -13.71
C GLY A 153 5.21 -11.50 -12.69
N GLU A 154 4.47 -11.46 -11.58
CA GLU A 154 4.37 -12.61 -10.68
C GLU A 154 3.56 -13.73 -11.37
N ALA A 155 4.13 -14.94 -11.38
CA ALA A 155 3.40 -16.14 -11.77
C ALA A 155 2.61 -16.64 -10.57
N GLY A 156 1.35 -16.30 -10.52
CA GLY A 156 0.45 -16.70 -9.41
C GLY A 156 -0.54 -17.76 -9.83
N GLY A 157 -1.39 -18.11 -8.86
CA GLY A 157 -2.35 -19.20 -8.91
C GLY A 157 -3.43 -19.06 -9.99
N GLY A 158 -4.63 -19.59 -9.67
CA GLY A 158 -5.73 -19.75 -10.61
C GLY A 158 -6.22 -18.49 -11.32
N GLU A 159 -7.05 -18.71 -12.32
CA GLU A 159 -7.67 -17.63 -13.08
C GLU A 159 -8.74 -16.93 -12.23
N PRO A 160 -8.67 -15.59 -12.03
CA PRO A 160 -9.63 -14.88 -11.22
C PRO A 160 -11.04 -14.89 -11.85
N VAL A 161 -12.04 -15.04 -11.02
CA VAL A 161 -13.46 -15.07 -11.39
C VAL A 161 -14.15 -13.78 -10.96
N TYR A 162 -14.95 -13.19 -11.84
CA TYR A 162 -15.73 -11.99 -11.52
C TYR A 162 -16.78 -12.28 -10.43
N CYS A 163 -16.87 -11.38 -9.45
CA CYS A 163 -17.91 -11.42 -8.42
C CYS A 163 -18.28 -9.99 -8.00
N GLY A 164 -19.45 -9.52 -8.45
CA GLY A 164 -19.95 -8.17 -8.16
C GLY A 164 -20.04 -7.86 -6.66
N PRO A 165 -20.69 -8.73 -5.84
CA PRO A 165 -20.75 -8.55 -4.39
C PRO A 165 -19.38 -8.44 -3.71
N ALA A 166 -18.37 -9.20 -4.16
CA ALA A 166 -17.02 -9.10 -3.63
C ALA A 166 -16.38 -7.74 -3.95
N ILE A 167 -16.59 -7.23 -5.16
CA ILE A 167 -16.09 -5.91 -5.60
C ILE A 167 -16.75 -4.81 -4.78
N ASP A 168 -18.08 -4.86 -4.54
CA ASP A 168 -18.81 -3.90 -3.69
C ASP A 168 -18.25 -3.87 -2.27
N HIS A 169 -18.05 -5.04 -1.69
CA HIS A 169 -17.50 -5.15 -0.33
C HIS A 169 -16.09 -4.56 -0.25
N LEU A 170 -15.24 -4.85 -1.21
CA LEU A 170 -13.88 -4.29 -1.25
C LEU A 170 -13.88 -2.78 -1.48
N LEU A 171 -14.78 -2.27 -2.33
CA LEU A 171 -14.95 -0.85 -2.56
C LEU A 171 -15.34 -0.12 -1.26
N ALA A 172 -16.33 -0.63 -0.54
CA ALA A 172 -16.74 -0.09 0.75
C ALA A 172 -15.59 -0.14 1.79
N ARG A 173 -14.87 -1.27 1.85
CA ARG A 173 -13.73 -1.44 2.75
C ARG A 173 -12.59 -0.47 2.44
N LEU A 174 -12.25 -0.28 1.17
CA LEU A 174 -11.24 0.70 0.74
C LEU A 174 -11.64 2.11 1.13
N ALA A 175 -12.91 2.49 0.94
CA ALA A 175 -13.43 3.79 1.36
C ALA A 175 -13.29 4.01 2.88
N VAL A 176 -13.60 2.99 3.68
CA VAL A 176 -13.41 3.03 5.15
C VAL A 176 -11.94 3.21 5.51
N HIS A 177 -11.03 2.49 4.86
CA HIS A 177 -9.59 2.61 5.13
C HIS A 177 -9.05 3.98 4.75
N ASP A 178 -9.52 4.56 3.65
CA ASP A 178 -9.12 5.92 3.25
C ASP A 178 -9.63 6.97 4.24
N ALA A 179 -10.91 6.89 4.64
CA ALA A 179 -11.47 7.79 5.65
C ALA A 179 -10.73 7.69 7.00
N ARG A 180 -10.33 6.49 7.39
CA ARG A 180 -9.53 6.27 8.60
C ARG A 180 -8.11 6.84 8.48
N TRP A 181 -7.47 6.71 7.32
CA TRP A 181 -6.20 7.37 7.05
C TRP A 181 -6.33 8.89 7.14
N ASP A 182 -7.39 9.45 6.56
CA ASP A 182 -7.63 10.89 6.59
C ASP A 182 -7.80 11.39 8.03
N ALA A 183 -8.61 10.69 8.84
CA ALA A 183 -8.80 11.02 10.25
C ALA A 183 -7.51 10.86 11.08
N PHE A 184 -6.71 9.84 10.79
CA PHE A 184 -5.43 9.59 11.45
C PHE A 184 -4.42 10.70 11.14
N LEU A 185 -4.25 11.02 9.86
CA LEU A 185 -3.28 12.01 9.39
C LEU A 185 -3.71 13.46 9.67
N ALA A 186 -4.99 13.71 9.91
CA ALA A 186 -5.48 15.03 10.30
C ALA A 186 -4.85 15.54 11.62
N THR A 187 -4.30 14.64 12.43
CA THR A 187 -3.63 14.97 13.70
C THR A 187 -2.11 14.88 13.62
N ALA A 188 -1.54 14.72 12.42
CA ALA A 188 -0.09 14.70 12.20
C ALA A 188 0.54 16.08 12.48
N ALA A 189 1.75 16.08 13.01
CA ALA A 189 2.47 17.31 13.31
C ALA A 189 2.80 18.16 12.06
N THR A 190 2.97 17.49 10.93
CA THR A 190 3.16 18.11 9.61
C THR A 190 2.12 17.56 8.63
N PRO A 191 1.49 18.40 7.80
CA PRO A 191 0.57 17.93 6.78
C PRO A 191 1.25 16.89 5.85
N PRO A 192 0.56 15.81 5.48
CA PRO A 192 1.09 14.86 4.52
C PRO A 192 1.22 15.48 3.12
N LEU A 193 2.18 14.99 2.33
CA LEU A 193 2.15 15.19 0.89
C LEU A 193 1.08 14.28 0.30
N GLU A 194 0.04 14.88 -0.29
CA GLU A 194 -1.05 14.15 -0.92
C GLU A 194 -0.73 13.87 -2.40
N LEU A 195 -0.86 12.60 -2.80
CA LEU A 195 -0.66 12.14 -4.18
C LEU A 195 -1.87 11.34 -4.65
N VAL A 196 -2.21 11.50 -5.93
CA VAL A 196 -3.25 10.72 -6.60
C VAL A 196 -2.57 9.80 -7.62
N TYR A 197 -2.92 8.51 -7.61
CA TYR A 197 -2.31 7.50 -8.48
C TYR A 197 -2.34 7.87 -9.95
N GLU A 198 -3.44 8.42 -10.42
CA GLU A 198 -3.64 8.78 -11.81
C GLU A 198 -2.61 9.84 -12.25
N ASP A 199 -2.32 10.82 -11.41
CA ASP A 199 -1.30 11.85 -11.64
C ASP A 199 0.11 11.24 -11.55
N VAL A 200 0.36 10.39 -10.55
CA VAL A 200 1.63 9.65 -10.40
C VAL A 200 1.90 8.78 -11.63
N ALA A 201 0.88 8.13 -12.18
CA ALA A 201 1.00 7.29 -13.36
C ALA A 201 1.21 8.08 -14.64
N ALA A 202 0.72 9.32 -14.70
CA ALA A 202 0.92 10.24 -15.82
C ALA A 202 2.30 10.89 -15.80
N ASP A 203 2.79 11.26 -14.60
CA ASP A 203 4.11 11.88 -14.40
C ASP A 203 4.81 11.29 -13.16
N LEU A 204 5.41 10.12 -13.34
CA LEU A 204 6.11 9.42 -12.26
C LEU A 204 7.37 10.17 -11.80
N GLU A 205 8.08 10.82 -12.73
CA GLU A 205 9.27 11.60 -12.39
C GLU A 205 8.90 12.84 -11.56
N GLY A 206 7.88 13.57 -11.96
CA GLY A 206 7.35 14.70 -11.18
C GLY A 206 6.88 14.29 -9.79
N ALA A 207 6.21 13.16 -9.67
CA ALA A 207 5.78 12.62 -8.37
C ALA A 207 6.98 12.27 -7.46
N VAL A 208 8.02 11.63 -8.01
CA VAL A 208 9.26 11.33 -7.27
C VAL A 208 9.95 12.62 -6.83
N ARG A 209 10.08 13.61 -7.71
CA ARG A 209 10.65 14.93 -7.35
C ARG A 209 9.86 15.63 -6.26
N ALA A 210 8.53 15.56 -6.30
CA ALA A 210 7.66 16.12 -5.27
C ALA A 210 7.89 15.47 -3.90
N VAL A 211 8.05 14.14 -3.85
CA VAL A 211 8.39 13.42 -2.61
C VAL A 211 9.77 13.85 -2.12
N LEU A 212 10.80 13.87 -2.96
CA LEU A 212 12.16 14.28 -2.56
C LEU A 212 12.17 15.72 -2.02
N ALA A 213 11.49 16.65 -2.68
CA ALA A 213 11.34 18.02 -2.21
C ALA A 213 10.61 18.10 -0.86
N HIS A 214 9.53 17.32 -0.68
CA HIS A 214 8.82 17.22 0.60
C HIS A 214 9.73 16.70 1.72
N LEU A 215 10.65 15.79 1.40
CA LEU A 215 11.63 15.26 2.34
C LEU A 215 12.83 16.23 2.59
N GLY A 216 12.99 17.26 1.77
CA GLY A 216 14.17 18.13 1.79
C GLY A 216 15.43 17.40 1.29
N VAL A 217 15.27 16.48 0.35
CA VAL A 217 16.36 15.70 -0.26
C VAL A 217 16.56 16.17 -1.70
N ASP A 218 17.82 16.48 -2.05
CA ASP A 218 18.15 16.86 -3.41
C ASP A 218 17.93 15.70 -4.38
N ALA A 219 17.20 15.98 -5.47
CA ALA A 219 17.00 15.00 -6.51
C ALA A 219 18.28 14.80 -7.32
N PRO A 220 18.67 13.53 -7.62
CA PRO A 220 19.77 13.28 -8.54
C PRO A 220 19.54 13.97 -9.88
N PRO A 221 20.62 14.48 -10.56
CA PRO A 221 20.49 15.19 -11.85
C PRO A 221 19.81 14.37 -12.94
N ALA A 222 20.01 13.04 -12.94
CA ALA A 222 19.34 12.10 -13.80
C ALA A 222 18.53 11.14 -12.93
N LEU A 223 17.23 11.36 -12.85
CA LEU A 223 16.31 10.39 -12.28
C LEU A 223 16.02 9.32 -13.35
N ALA A 224 16.69 8.17 -13.24
CA ALA A 224 16.32 6.99 -14.03
C ALA A 224 15.01 6.40 -13.52
N VAL A 225 13.94 7.18 -13.57
CA VAL A 225 12.60 6.76 -13.17
C VAL A 225 11.92 6.07 -14.35
N THR A 226 12.40 4.88 -14.69
CA THR A 226 11.63 4.01 -15.58
C THR A 226 10.54 3.34 -14.76
N ALA A 227 9.30 3.48 -15.18
CA ALA A 227 8.20 2.68 -14.65
C ALA A 227 8.50 1.20 -14.94
N GLY A 228 9.17 0.52 -14.01
CA GLY A 228 9.51 -0.90 -14.13
C GLY A 228 8.32 -1.81 -13.84
N LEU A 229 7.16 -1.24 -13.57
CA LEU A 229 5.91 -1.95 -13.37
C LEU A 229 5.02 -1.66 -14.58
N GLU A 230 4.84 -2.66 -15.44
CA GLU A 230 3.79 -2.62 -16.45
C GLU A 230 2.44 -2.38 -15.76
N ARG A 231 1.59 -1.55 -16.40
CA ARG A 231 0.20 -1.37 -15.97
C ARG A 231 -0.47 -2.74 -15.90
N GLN A 232 -0.91 -3.14 -14.71
CA GLN A 232 -1.77 -4.32 -14.56
C GLN A 232 -3.22 -4.08 -15.05
N ALA A 233 -3.52 -2.90 -15.59
CA ALA A 233 -4.78 -2.63 -16.28
C ALA A 233 -4.71 -3.35 -17.64
N ASP A 234 -5.23 -4.55 -17.67
CA ASP A 234 -5.37 -5.38 -18.84
C ASP A 234 -6.83 -5.33 -19.34
N GLU A 235 -7.06 -5.89 -20.51
CA GLU A 235 -8.39 -6.01 -21.13
C GLU A 235 -9.43 -6.64 -20.19
N ARG A 236 -9.01 -7.55 -19.30
CA ARG A 236 -9.88 -8.19 -18.31
C ARG A 236 -10.36 -7.21 -17.26
N THR A 237 -9.52 -6.30 -16.78
CA THR A 237 -9.95 -5.26 -15.83
C THR A 237 -10.97 -4.34 -16.45
N GLU A 238 -10.80 -3.95 -17.71
CA GLU A 238 -11.76 -3.12 -18.43
C GLU A 238 -13.09 -3.86 -18.65
N ALA A 239 -13.06 -5.11 -19.09
CA ALA A 239 -14.27 -5.92 -19.26
C ALA A 239 -15.03 -6.12 -17.94
N TRP A 240 -14.33 -6.30 -16.82
CA TRP A 240 -14.95 -6.40 -15.50
C TRP A 240 -15.53 -5.07 -15.03
N LEU A 241 -14.88 -3.96 -15.34
CA LEU A 241 -15.41 -2.63 -15.03
C LEU A 241 -16.69 -2.33 -15.81
N GLU A 242 -16.69 -2.59 -17.11
CA GLU A 242 -17.88 -2.43 -17.95
C GLU A 242 -19.05 -3.26 -17.41
N ARG A 243 -18.82 -4.53 -17.13
CA ARG A 243 -19.83 -5.41 -16.52
C ARG A 243 -20.31 -4.89 -15.18
N TYR A 244 -19.38 -4.46 -14.32
CA TYR A 244 -19.67 -3.93 -12.99
C TYR A 244 -20.57 -2.68 -13.05
N VAL A 245 -20.28 -1.77 -13.98
CA VAL A 245 -21.10 -0.55 -14.20
C VAL A 245 -22.48 -0.91 -14.73
N GLN A 246 -22.57 -1.82 -15.70
CA GLN A 246 -23.86 -2.27 -16.28
C GLN A 246 -24.75 -2.88 -15.21
N GLU A 247 -24.25 -3.79 -14.38
CA GLU A 247 -25.02 -4.45 -13.31
C GLU A 247 -25.58 -3.48 -12.25
N ARG A 248 -25.02 -2.27 -12.12
CA ARG A 248 -25.47 -1.26 -11.12
C ARG A 248 -26.24 -0.10 -11.74
N SER A 249 -26.36 -0.08 -13.06
CA SER A 249 -27.18 0.87 -13.79
C SER A 249 -28.56 0.29 -14.16
N ALA A 250 -28.75 -1.03 -13.97
CA ALA A 250 -29.98 -1.75 -14.21
C ALA A 250 -30.83 -1.86 -12.93
#